data_2aa2004b87bc9de2793fcf763e574f1a
#
_entry.id   2aa2004b87bc9de2793fcf763e574f1a
#
_cell.length_a   1.000
_cell.length_b   1.000
_cell.length_c   1.000
_cell.angle_alpha   90.00
_cell.angle_beta   90.00
_cell.angle_gamma   90.00
#
_symmetry.space_group_name_H-M   'P 1'
#
loop_
_entity.id
_entity.type
_entity.pdbx_description
1 polymer ?
#
loop_
_entity_poly.entity_id
_entity_poly.type
_entity_poly.pdbx_seq_one_letter_code
_entity_poly.pdbx_strand_id
1 'polypeptide(L)'
;MTNHLSEVGNKEIIDKLATISYSGFLNVVKQSEWKFEVEDNELEENYREQYTMIKNYCMRMKENNYVLNVEYNHSPKQPTGRVYARQGIQPLWGMFRGAICGDKYYDFDMVCAHNSILLYICKKNKIECRRLEEYVERRDITLNDFCDNENIKRREAKQLFITSLYDENKRLKLENKAKIKSQFYLQYDEEIKRIQRELPKFYKKEWKEIKRKNHNDDNTYGKLVSNICCELENKILQEVIKLTTPNVLMYDGFMVDRDKIKNPEKFVKELNNKTKHYKIKWSEKEMDTSVYETILYLDKEECLSIVADTIDEISDELHKTLLLNKIYRCNDVYYYNNGIKWVIGRGFAVKDYIYVELFSLITNHLDIWIYDPEKAESIKLKTSMKYIEDLIKYIYLNSPRDNEFVARVWDWTRDKLYFKNGYWDFTNETFNLPDGNTFYVIERDYENKSNPDVRKEIYDKVLNPIFTCYE
;
A
#
# COMPACT_ATOMS: atom_id res chain seq x y z
N MET A 1 26.87 -12.28 0.20
CA MET A 1 27.44 -10.91 0.16
C MET A 1 26.32 -9.97 0.51
N THR A 2 26.48 -9.17 1.54
CA THR A 2 25.59 -8.07 1.86
C THR A 2 25.85 -6.96 0.84
N ASN A 3 24.86 -6.72 -0.01
CA ASN A 3 24.94 -5.62 -0.98
C ASN A 3 24.41 -4.35 -0.31
N HIS A 4 25.27 -3.38 -0.08
CA HIS A 4 24.87 -2.04 0.31
C HIS A 4 24.74 -1.20 -0.95
N LEU A 5 23.56 -0.64 -1.17
CA LEU A 5 23.25 0.21 -2.31
C LEU A 5 22.80 1.58 -1.83
N SER A 6 23.17 2.62 -2.60
CA SER A 6 22.83 4.00 -2.28
C SER A 6 21.55 4.39 -3.04
N GLU A 7 20.47 4.60 -2.30
CA GLU A 7 19.20 5.11 -2.81
C GLU A 7 19.15 6.64 -2.71
N VAL A 8 18.68 7.30 -3.76
CA VAL A 8 18.49 8.76 -3.84
C VAL A 8 17.08 9.03 -4.33
N GLY A 9 16.42 10.03 -3.76
CA GLY A 9 15.05 10.36 -4.17
C GLY A 9 14.84 11.86 -4.39
N ASN A 10 13.67 12.20 -4.92
CA ASN A 10 13.23 13.56 -5.12
C ASN A 10 12.99 14.24 -3.77
N LYS A 11 13.74 15.31 -3.52
CA LYS A 11 13.74 16.01 -2.22
C LYS A 11 12.35 16.55 -1.87
N GLU A 12 11.69 17.19 -2.81
CA GLU A 12 10.39 17.84 -2.57
C GLU A 12 9.30 16.82 -2.24
N ILE A 13 9.25 15.72 -2.98
CA ILE A 13 8.32 14.62 -2.74
C ILE A 13 8.60 13.95 -1.38
N ILE A 14 9.87 13.74 -1.06
CA ILE A 14 10.28 13.15 0.22
C ILE A 14 9.87 14.06 1.39
N ASP A 15 10.08 15.37 1.28
CA ASP A 15 9.69 16.34 2.32
C ASP A 15 8.17 16.32 2.57
N LYS A 16 7.36 16.24 1.51
CA LYS A 16 5.90 16.14 1.59
C LYS A 16 5.46 14.80 2.23
N LEU A 17 6.01 13.69 1.75
CA LEU A 17 5.65 12.37 2.27
C LEU A 17 6.16 12.12 3.70
N ALA A 18 7.26 12.73 4.12
CA ALA A 18 7.75 12.63 5.49
C ALA A 18 6.78 13.25 6.51
N THR A 19 5.99 14.23 6.09
CA THR A 19 5.03 14.96 6.94
C THR A 19 3.56 14.65 6.62
N ILE A 20 3.31 13.78 5.63
CA ILE A 20 1.94 13.46 5.21
C ILE A 20 1.13 12.84 6.35
N SER A 21 -0.11 13.31 6.53
CA SER A 21 -1.08 12.67 7.42
C SER A 21 -1.65 11.40 6.79
N TYR A 22 -2.28 10.55 7.61
CA TYR A 22 -2.96 9.36 7.08
C TYR A 22 -4.11 9.73 6.14
N SER A 23 -4.85 10.79 6.44
CA SER A 23 -5.91 11.31 5.55
C SER A 23 -5.33 11.83 4.23
N GLY A 24 -4.20 12.55 4.26
CA GLY A 24 -3.48 12.99 3.07
C GLY A 24 -3.00 11.80 2.23
N PHE A 25 -2.44 10.77 2.87
CA PHE A 25 -2.06 9.52 2.21
C PHE A 25 -3.26 8.85 1.52
N LEU A 26 -4.40 8.72 2.20
CA LEU A 26 -5.61 8.15 1.61
C LEU A 26 -6.13 8.97 0.42
N ASN A 27 -6.01 10.30 0.47
CA ASN A 27 -6.34 11.16 -0.66
C ASN A 27 -5.44 10.88 -1.87
N VAL A 28 -4.14 10.75 -1.67
CA VAL A 28 -3.19 10.37 -2.73
C VAL A 28 -3.57 9.03 -3.34
N VAL A 29 -3.86 8.03 -2.49
CA VAL A 29 -4.24 6.68 -2.96
C VAL A 29 -5.56 6.70 -3.73
N LYS A 30 -6.57 7.45 -3.27
CA LYS A 30 -7.88 7.55 -3.94
C LYS A 30 -7.82 8.23 -5.31
N GLN A 31 -6.91 9.17 -5.50
CA GLN A 31 -6.70 9.84 -6.79
C GLN A 31 -5.88 9.00 -7.76
N SER A 32 -5.19 7.98 -7.27
CA SER A 32 -4.50 7.03 -8.14
C SER A 32 -5.52 6.13 -8.87
N GLU A 33 -5.15 5.68 -10.06
CA GLU A 33 -5.93 4.66 -10.79
C GLU A 33 -5.84 3.25 -10.16
N TRP A 34 -5.09 3.10 -9.08
CA TRP A 34 -4.89 1.85 -8.37
C TRP A 34 -6.18 1.46 -7.62
N LYS A 35 -6.90 0.51 -8.18
CA LYS A 35 -8.02 -0.15 -7.47
C LYS A 35 -7.48 -1.42 -6.82
N PHE A 36 -7.49 -1.43 -5.50
CA PHE A 36 -7.13 -2.62 -4.74
C PHE A 36 -8.34 -3.56 -4.71
N GLU A 37 -8.16 -4.79 -5.21
CA GLU A 37 -9.14 -5.86 -5.11
C GLU A 37 -8.84 -6.70 -3.87
N VAL A 38 -9.16 -6.17 -2.69
CA VAL A 38 -8.96 -6.83 -1.40
C VAL A 38 -10.25 -6.67 -0.60
N GLU A 39 -10.58 -7.61 0.27
CA GLU A 39 -11.69 -7.45 1.21
C GLU A 39 -11.47 -6.24 2.12
N ASP A 40 -12.52 -5.49 2.48
CA ASP A 40 -12.42 -4.17 3.12
C ASP A 40 -11.52 -4.13 4.37
N ASN A 41 -11.50 -5.17 5.18
CA ASN A 41 -10.67 -5.24 6.38
C ASN A 41 -9.17 -5.45 6.08
N GLU A 42 -8.83 -6.27 5.08
CA GLU A 42 -7.44 -6.47 4.64
C GLU A 42 -6.90 -5.22 3.91
N LEU A 43 -7.79 -4.46 3.27
CA LEU A 43 -7.46 -3.24 2.56
C LEU A 43 -6.97 -2.15 3.53
N GLU A 44 -7.67 -1.95 4.64
CA GLU A 44 -7.29 -0.94 5.64
C GLU A 44 -5.94 -1.29 6.31
N GLU A 45 -5.68 -2.56 6.63
CA GLU A 45 -4.40 -2.99 7.20
C GLU A 45 -3.25 -2.76 6.21
N ASN A 46 -3.44 -3.09 4.93
CA ASN A 46 -2.46 -2.83 3.87
C ASN A 46 -2.18 -1.33 3.69
N TYR A 47 -3.20 -0.46 3.79
CA TYR A 47 -3.02 0.99 3.71
C TYR A 47 -2.17 1.51 4.87
N ARG A 48 -2.43 1.08 6.10
CA ARG A 48 -1.67 1.47 7.30
C ARG A 48 -0.23 1.00 7.25
N GLU A 49 -0.01 -0.22 6.78
CA GLU A 49 1.34 -0.76 6.58
C GLU A 49 2.12 0.09 5.57
N GLN A 50 1.54 0.37 4.40
CA GLN A 50 2.19 1.18 3.37
C GLN A 50 2.41 2.63 3.83
N TYR A 51 1.43 3.25 4.47
CA TYR A 51 1.59 4.57 5.07
C TYR A 51 2.79 4.63 6.02
N THR A 52 2.88 3.66 6.93
CA THR A 52 3.98 3.58 7.90
C THR A 52 5.33 3.37 7.21
N MET A 53 5.39 2.49 6.22
CA MET A 53 6.62 2.22 5.46
C MET A 53 7.08 3.45 4.69
N ILE A 54 6.19 4.14 3.96
CA ILE A 54 6.50 5.33 3.17
C ILE A 54 7.01 6.44 4.07
N LYS A 55 6.29 6.72 5.15
CA LYS A 55 6.67 7.76 6.10
C LYS A 55 8.02 7.52 6.73
N ASN A 56 8.26 6.32 7.25
CA ASN A 56 9.53 5.94 7.85
C ASN A 56 10.69 6.02 6.84
N TYR A 57 10.46 5.59 5.61
CA TYR A 57 11.45 5.72 4.54
C TYR A 57 11.78 7.19 4.25
N CYS A 58 10.77 8.03 4.05
CA CYS A 58 10.96 9.45 3.74
C CYS A 58 11.60 10.24 4.90
N MET A 59 11.22 9.95 6.16
CA MET A 59 11.86 10.57 7.33
C MET A 59 13.36 10.22 7.39
N ARG A 60 13.71 8.95 7.21
CA ARG A 60 15.11 8.53 7.18
C ARG A 60 15.89 9.14 6.02
N MET A 61 15.27 9.25 4.82
CA MET A 61 15.88 9.95 3.68
C MET A 61 16.21 11.41 4.04
N LYS A 62 15.26 12.11 4.65
CA LYS A 62 15.43 13.49 5.10
C LYS A 62 16.55 13.64 6.13
N GLU A 63 16.59 12.77 7.16
CA GLU A 63 17.64 12.74 8.19
C GLU A 63 19.05 12.47 7.60
N ASN A 64 19.13 11.77 6.46
CA ASN A 64 20.38 11.41 5.79
C ASN A 64 20.64 12.22 4.51
N ASN A 65 20.17 13.46 4.46
CA ASN A 65 20.35 14.36 3.32
C ASN A 65 19.89 13.76 1.98
N TYR A 66 18.76 13.05 2.00
CA TYR A 66 18.09 12.43 0.85
C TYR A 66 18.89 11.32 0.16
N VAL A 67 19.83 10.70 0.89
CA VAL A 67 20.63 9.56 0.45
C VAL A 67 20.60 8.47 1.52
N LEU A 68 20.14 7.27 1.19
CA LEU A 68 20.16 6.13 2.11
C LEU A 68 21.08 5.03 1.60
N ASN A 69 21.95 4.53 2.48
CA ASN A 69 22.68 3.28 2.25
C ASN A 69 21.81 2.12 2.74
N VAL A 70 21.25 1.36 1.82
CA VAL A 70 20.30 0.27 2.09
C VAL A 70 21.00 -1.07 1.97
N GLU A 71 20.84 -1.90 2.99
CA GLU A 71 21.35 -3.26 3.04
C GLU A 71 20.33 -4.23 2.43
N TYR A 72 20.80 -5.14 1.55
CA TYR A 72 19.98 -6.17 0.91
C TYR A 72 20.39 -7.56 1.40
N ASN A 73 19.44 -8.28 1.98
CA ASN A 73 19.66 -9.58 2.58
C ASN A 73 18.73 -10.65 2.00
N HIS A 74 19.21 -11.88 1.96
CA HIS A 74 18.34 -13.02 1.67
C HIS A 74 17.40 -13.30 2.85
N SER A 75 16.23 -13.84 2.56
CA SER A 75 15.36 -14.38 3.60
C SER A 75 16.05 -15.57 4.29
N PRO A 76 16.02 -15.67 5.64
CA PRO A 76 16.52 -16.84 6.36
C PRO A 76 15.85 -18.16 5.90
N LYS A 77 14.61 -18.06 5.41
CA LYS A 77 13.87 -19.22 4.89
C LYS A 77 14.34 -19.67 3.50
N GLN A 78 14.97 -18.76 2.72
CA GLN A 78 15.45 -19.01 1.36
C GLN A 78 16.79 -18.27 1.12
N PRO A 79 17.91 -18.79 1.61
CA PRO A 79 19.21 -18.10 1.62
C PRO A 79 19.84 -17.92 0.22
N THR A 80 19.34 -18.59 -0.79
CA THR A 80 19.80 -18.49 -2.21
C THR A 80 18.80 -17.78 -3.12
N GLY A 81 17.60 -17.46 -2.58
CA GLY A 81 16.52 -16.82 -3.35
C GLY A 81 16.66 -15.31 -3.44
N ARG A 82 15.52 -14.64 -3.49
CA ARG A 82 15.42 -13.19 -3.59
C ARG A 82 16.14 -12.46 -2.45
N VAL A 83 16.62 -11.27 -2.74
CA VAL A 83 17.14 -10.34 -1.74
C VAL A 83 16.11 -9.27 -1.41
N TYR A 84 16.07 -8.88 -0.16
CA TYR A 84 15.10 -7.94 0.38
C TYR A 84 15.81 -6.74 0.99
N ALA A 85 15.34 -5.56 0.65
CA ALA A 85 15.84 -4.32 1.21
C ALA A 85 15.49 -4.19 2.69
N ARG A 86 16.47 -3.89 3.51
CA ARG A 86 16.23 -3.53 4.91
C ARG A 86 15.82 -2.07 5.00
N GLN A 87 14.51 -1.82 5.08
CA GLN A 87 13.95 -0.47 5.16
C GLN A 87 14.29 0.43 3.95
N GLY A 88 14.43 -0.13 2.75
CA GLY A 88 14.62 0.59 1.50
C GLY A 88 13.31 0.83 0.76
N ILE A 89 13.42 1.38 -0.47
CA ILE A 89 12.27 1.73 -1.32
C ILE A 89 11.58 0.48 -1.93
N GLN A 90 12.27 -0.66 -1.98
CA GLN A 90 11.78 -1.89 -2.65
C GLN A 90 10.35 -2.31 -2.25
N PRO A 91 9.91 -2.31 -0.96
CA PRO A 91 8.58 -2.78 -0.56
C PRO A 91 7.48 -1.72 -0.76
N LEU A 92 7.81 -0.48 -1.10
CA LEU A 92 6.80 0.56 -1.30
C LEU A 92 5.98 0.29 -2.56
N TRP A 93 4.74 0.73 -2.59
CA TRP A 93 3.89 0.63 -3.78
C TRP A 93 4.48 1.38 -4.98
N GLY A 94 4.23 0.85 -6.20
CA GLY A 94 4.82 1.36 -7.45
C GLY A 94 4.62 2.85 -7.66
N MET A 95 3.43 3.38 -7.39
CA MET A 95 3.12 4.81 -7.53
C MET A 95 3.96 5.69 -6.59
N PHE A 96 4.21 5.26 -5.34
CA PHE A 96 5.06 6.01 -4.42
C PHE A 96 6.54 5.87 -4.79
N ARG A 97 6.99 4.69 -5.25
CA ARG A 97 8.35 4.55 -5.80
C ARG A 97 8.57 5.47 -6.98
N GLY A 98 7.61 5.49 -7.92
CA GLY A 98 7.67 6.35 -9.10
C GLY A 98 7.66 7.83 -8.75
N ALA A 99 6.84 8.25 -7.78
CA ALA A 99 6.86 9.64 -7.32
C ALA A 99 8.18 10.02 -6.64
N ILE A 100 8.76 9.12 -5.83
CA ILE A 100 10.00 9.40 -5.09
C ILE A 100 11.24 9.42 -5.99
N CYS A 101 11.32 8.54 -6.98
CA CYS A 101 12.57 8.37 -7.75
C CYS A 101 12.41 8.22 -9.27
N GLY A 102 11.21 8.42 -9.81
CA GLY A 102 10.95 8.28 -11.25
C GLY A 102 11.72 9.26 -12.14
N ASP A 103 12.11 10.41 -11.62
CA ASP A 103 12.95 11.39 -12.26
C ASP A 103 14.46 11.03 -12.18
N LYS A 104 14.87 10.14 -11.26
CA LYS A 104 16.27 9.78 -10.98
C LYS A 104 16.70 8.49 -11.65
N TYR A 105 15.80 7.49 -11.75
CA TYR A 105 16.17 6.15 -12.13
C TYR A 105 15.48 5.67 -13.41
N TYR A 106 16.18 4.80 -14.14
CA TYR A 106 15.56 3.84 -15.04
C TYR A 106 15.22 2.57 -14.27
N ASP A 107 14.07 1.95 -14.55
CA ASP A 107 13.63 0.67 -14.00
C ASP A 107 13.77 -0.40 -15.09
N PHE A 108 14.65 -1.39 -14.90
CA PHE A 108 14.86 -2.51 -15.81
C PHE A 108 14.33 -3.79 -15.20
N ASP A 109 13.44 -4.46 -15.92
CA ASP A 109 12.65 -5.58 -15.40
C ASP A 109 12.72 -6.79 -16.36
N MET A 110 12.71 -8.01 -15.79
CA MET A 110 12.61 -9.25 -16.60
C MET A 110 11.20 -9.42 -17.11
N VAL A 111 11.03 -9.50 -18.41
CA VAL A 111 9.72 -9.71 -19.02
C VAL A 111 9.22 -11.12 -18.71
N CYS A 112 8.08 -11.23 -18.03
CA CYS A 112 7.47 -12.51 -17.69
C CYS A 112 8.43 -13.45 -16.93
N ALA A 113 9.15 -12.93 -15.94
CA ALA A 113 10.29 -13.55 -15.28
C ALA A 113 10.10 -15.04 -14.98
N HIS A 114 9.15 -15.39 -14.13
CA HIS A 114 9.01 -16.77 -13.65
C HIS A 114 8.52 -17.77 -14.71
N ASN A 115 7.66 -17.34 -15.64
CA ASN A 115 7.28 -18.21 -16.76
C ASN A 115 8.47 -18.46 -17.71
N SER A 116 9.26 -17.41 -17.97
CA SER A 116 10.46 -17.52 -18.82
C SER A 116 11.54 -18.39 -18.15
N ILE A 117 11.72 -18.23 -16.83
CA ILE A 117 12.63 -19.08 -16.04
C ILE A 117 12.16 -20.53 -16.06
N LEU A 118 10.86 -20.78 -15.84
CA LEU A 118 10.33 -22.15 -15.89
C LEU A 118 10.49 -22.75 -17.29
N LEU A 119 10.28 -21.98 -18.35
CA LEU A 119 10.54 -22.40 -19.73
C LEU A 119 12.01 -22.82 -19.93
N TYR A 120 12.95 -22.00 -19.43
CA TYR A 120 14.38 -22.35 -19.47
C TYR A 120 14.66 -23.66 -18.74
N ILE A 121 14.08 -23.85 -17.54
CA ILE A 121 14.24 -25.09 -16.76
C ILE A 121 13.70 -26.30 -17.52
N CYS A 122 12.52 -26.18 -18.13
CA CYS A 122 11.92 -27.24 -18.93
C CYS A 122 12.80 -27.63 -20.13
N LYS A 123 13.27 -26.64 -20.89
CA LYS A 123 14.15 -26.90 -22.05
C LYS A 123 15.47 -27.54 -21.64
N LYS A 124 16.09 -27.08 -20.54
CA LYS A 124 17.32 -27.67 -19.99
C LYS A 124 17.15 -29.13 -19.60
N ASN A 125 16.02 -29.50 -19.02
CA ASN A 125 15.73 -30.84 -18.52
C ASN A 125 14.93 -31.71 -19.52
N LYS A 126 14.71 -31.22 -20.74
CA LYS A 126 13.95 -31.91 -21.81
C LYS A 126 12.50 -32.24 -21.38
N ILE A 127 11.89 -31.36 -20.55
CA ILE A 127 10.48 -31.47 -20.18
C ILE A 127 9.67 -30.81 -21.31
N GLU A 128 8.65 -31.50 -21.80
CA GLU A 128 7.73 -30.92 -22.78
C GLU A 128 6.97 -29.75 -22.20
N CYS A 129 6.90 -28.60 -22.90
CA CYS A 129 6.34 -27.37 -22.38
C CYS A 129 5.81 -26.43 -23.49
N ARG A 130 5.02 -27.00 -24.41
CA ARG A 130 4.55 -26.31 -25.62
C ARG A 130 3.69 -25.07 -25.30
N ARG A 131 2.74 -25.18 -24.37
CA ARG A 131 1.84 -24.09 -24.04
C ARG A 131 2.55 -22.99 -23.23
N LEU A 132 3.46 -23.39 -22.35
CA LEU A 132 4.32 -22.44 -21.64
C LEU A 132 5.23 -21.67 -22.62
N GLU A 133 5.81 -22.35 -23.59
CA GLU A 133 6.63 -21.72 -24.63
C GLU A 133 5.80 -20.74 -25.48
N GLU A 134 4.63 -21.15 -25.95
CA GLU A 134 3.70 -20.30 -26.70
C GLU A 134 3.29 -19.06 -25.90
N TYR A 135 2.96 -19.20 -24.59
CA TYR A 135 2.64 -18.10 -23.73
C TYR A 135 3.81 -17.11 -23.58
N VAL A 136 5.02 -17.59 -23.31
CA VAL A 136 6.20 -16.73 -23.11
C VAL A 136 6.58 -16.01 -24.42
N GLU A 137 6.51 -16.67 -25.56
CA GLU A 137 6.90 -16.10 -26.86
C GLU A 137 5.86 -15.08 -27.38
N ARG A 138 4.57 -15.33 -27.15
CA ARG A 138 3.45 -14.53 -27.67
C ARG A 138 2.61 -13.90 -26.57
N ARG A 139 3.23 -13.57 -25.43
CA ARG A 139 2.55 -13.17 -24.19
C ARG A 139 1.49 -12.10 -24.39
N ASP A 140 1.83 -11.03 -25.09
CA ASP A 140 0.91 -9.88 -25.23
C ASP A 140 -0.30 -10.23 -26.08
N ILE A 141 -0.10 -10.99 -27.15
CA ILE A 141 -1.19 -11.50 -27.99
C ILE A 141 -2.07 -12.44 -27.17
N THR A 142 -1.46 -13.42 -26.52
CA THR A 142 -2.19 -14.40 -25.69
C THR A 142 -2.98 -13.75 -24.57
N LEU A 143 -2.43 -12.72 -23.90
CA LEU A 143 -3.13 -12.00 -22.86
C LEU A 143 -4.28 -11.15 -23.41
N ASN A 144 -4.12 -10.51 -24.57
CA ASN A 144 -5.19 -9.72 -25.18
C ASN A 144 -6.33 -10.66 -25.63
N ASP A 145 -6.02 -11.73 -26.35
CA ASP A 145 -7.01 -12.74 -26.77
C ASP A 145 -7.76 -13.32 -25.54
N PHE A 146 -7.04 -13.57 -24.46
CA PHE A 146 -7.63 -14.09 -23.23
C PHE A 146 -8.55 -13.05 -22.55
N CYS A 147 -8.12 -11.79 -22.48
CA CYS A 147 -8.95 -10.71 -21.91
C CYS A 147 -10.24 -10.50 -22.70
N ASP A 148 -10.15 -10.51 -24.04
CA ASP A 148 -11.29 -10.30 -24.93
C ASP A 148 -12.28 -11.48 -24.85
N ASN A 149 -11.77 -12.71 -24.83
CA ASN A 149 -12.61 -13.91 -24.75
C ASN A 149 -13.31 -14.10 -23.39
N GLU A 150 -12.65 -13.74 -22.30
CA GLU A 150 -13.16 -13.93 -20.94
C GLU A 150 -13.81 -12.66 -20.36
N ASN A 151 -13.72 -11.53 -21.08
CA ASN A 151 -14.18 -10.22 -20.62
C ASN A 151 -13.61 -9.83 -19.23
N ILE A 152 -12.29 -10.00 -19.07
CA ILE A 152 -11.57 -9.67 -17.83
C ILE A 152 -10.44 -8.67 -18.11
N LYS A 153 -10.01 -7.97 -17.06
CA LYS A 153 -8.92 -6.99 -17.17
C LYS A 153 -7.58 -7.68 -17.35
N ARG A 154 -6.67 -7.02 -18.08
CA ARG A 154 -5.31 -7.52 -18.33
C ARG A 154 -4.54 -7.85 -17.04
N ARG A 155 -4.80 -7.14 -15.94
CA ARG A 155 -4.20 -7.42 -14.62
C ARG A 155 -4.66 -8.77 -14.07
N GLU A 156 -5.96 -9.04 -14.14
CA GLU A 156 -6.55 -10.31 -13.70
C GLU A 156 -6.03 -11.47 -14.56
N ALA A 157 -5.98 -11.28 -15.87
CA ALA A 157 -5.41 -12.24 -16.80
C ALA A 157 -3.96 -12.61 -16.42
N LYS A 158 -3.09 -11.60 -16.22
CA LYS A 158 -1.72 -11.83 -15.76
C LYS A 158 -1.66 -12.60 -14.44
N GLN A 159 -2.55 -12.26 -13.51
CA GLN A 159 -2.62 -12.92 -12.20
C GLN A 159 -3.00 -14.39 -12.32
N LEU A 160 -3.91 -14.75 -13.22
CA LEU A 160 -4.28 -16.14 -13.48
C LEU A 160 -3.09 -16.97 -13.99
N PHE A 161 -2.40 -16.49 -15.02
CA PHE A 161 -1.25 -17.20 -15.58
C PHE A 161 -0.10 -17.37 -14.58
N ILE A 162 0.18 -16.36 -13.73
CA ILE A 162 1.23 -16.48 -12.70
C ILE A 162 0.78 -17.35 -11.52
N THR A 163 -0.49 -17.29 -11.14
CA THR A 163 -1.03 -18.09 -10.04
C THR A 163 -1.03 -19.58 -10.37
N SER A 164 -1.22 -19.95 -11.63
CA SER A 164 -1.07 -21.35 -12.09
C SER A 164 0.29 -21.96 -11.74
N LEU A 165 1.34 -21.13 -11.58
CA LEU A 165 2.68 -21.62 -11.21
C LEU A 165 2.79 -21.99 -9.73
N TYR A 166 2.01 -21.38 -8.82
CA TYR A 166 2.36 -21.40 -7.40
C TYR A 166 1.26 -21.78 -6.43
N ASP A 167 0.02 -21.39 -6.69
CA ASP A 167 -1.05 -21.46 -5.69
C ASP A 167 -2.36 -21.98 -6.28
N GLU A 168 -2.55 -23.28 -6.18
CA GLU A 168 -3.74 -23.94 -6.69
C GLU A 168 -5.04 -23.44 -6.05
N ASN A 169 -5.04 -23.20 -4.73
CA ASN A 169 -6.23 -22.73 -4.05
C ASN A 169 -6.62 -21.31 -4.47
N LYS A 170 -5.63 -20.42 -4.59
CA LYS A 170 -5.85 -19.05 -5.05
C LYS A 170 -6.30 -19.02 -6.50
N ARG A 171 -5.70 -19.84 -7.35
CA ARG A 171 -6.10 -20.03 -8.74
C ARG A 171 -7.54 -20.49 -8.85
N LEU A 172 -7.94 -21.54 -8.13
CA LEU A 172 -9.32 -22.05 -8.12
C LEU A 172 -10.34 -20.99 -7.72
N LYS A 173 -10.00 -20.12 -6.75
CA LYS A 173 -10.86 -18.99 -6.37
C LYS A 173 -11.03 -18.00 -7.54
N LEU A 174 -9.95 -17.65 -8.25
CA LEU A 174 -10.01 -16.75 -9.39
C LEU A 174 -10.75 -17.38 -10.58
N GLU A 175 -10.48 -18.64 -10.89
CA GLU A 175 -11.16 -19.38 -11.96
C GLU A 175 -12.67 -19.48 -11.71
N ASN A 176 -13.08 -19.81 -10.50
CA ASN A 176 -14.50 -19.86 -10.14
C ASN A 176 -15.18 -18.49 -10.28
N LYS A 177 -14.49 -17.42 -9.93
CA LYS A 177 -15.00 -16.06 -10.06
C LYS A 177 -15.14 -15.65 -11.54
N ALA A 178 -14.17 -15.98 -12.36
CA ALA A 178 -14.12 -15.60 -13.76
C ALA A 178 -14.84 -16.61 -14.69
N LYS A 179 -15.14 -17.82 -14.25
CA LYS A 179 -15.73 -18.92 -15.06
C LYS A 179 -15.04 -19.14 -16.40
N ILE A 180 -13.72 -19.24 -16.37
CA ILE A 180 -12.84 -19.27 -17.53
C ILE A 180 -13.18 -20.42 -18.48
N LYS A 181 -13.33 -20.09 -19.76
CA LYS A 181 -13.64 -21.02 -20.86
C LYS A 181 -12.51 -21.17 -21.88
N SER A 182 -11.49 -20.34 -21.80
CA SER A 182 -10.37 -20.32 -22.74
C SER A 182 -9.67 -21.69 -22.80
N GLN A 183 -9.74 -22.36 -23.95
CA GLN A 183 -9.06 -23.63 -24.19
C GLN A 183 -7.55 -23.51 -24.04
N PHE A 184 -6.98 -22.37 -24.46
CA PHE A 184 -5.55 -22.12 -24.30
C PHE A 184 -5.15 -22.12 -22.83
N TYR A 185 -5.88 -21.36 -21.99
CA TYR A 185 -5.58 -21.27 -20.56
C TYR A 185 -5.73 -22.63 -19.86
N LEU A 186 -6.79 -23.38 -20.15
CA LEU A 186 -7.01 -24.69 -19.57
C LEU A 186 -5.87 -25.66 -19.92
N GLN A 187 -5.43 -25.68 -21.20
CA GLN A 187 -4.31 -26.50 -21.64
C GLN A 187 -2.95 -26.04 -21.06
N TYR A 188 -2.75 -24.71 -20.91
CA TYR A 188 -1.59 -24.15 -20.23
C TYR A 188 -1.56 -24.59 -18.77
N ASP A 189 -2.66 -24.48 -18.06
CA ASP A 189 -2.77 -24.86 -16.66
C ASP A 189 -2.51 -26.35 -16.42
N GLU A 190 -3.07 -27.20 -17.27
CA GLU A 190 -2.83 -28.65 -17.24
C GLU A 190 -1.36 -28.98 -17.49
N GLU A 191 -0.74 -28.31 -18.46
CA GLU A 191 0.68 -28.46 -18.75
C GLU A 191 1.54 -28.02 -17.58
N ILE A 192 1.24 -26.88 -16.93
CA ILE A 192 1.94 -26.42 -15.74
C ILE A 192 1.84 -27.44 -14.60
N LYS A 193 0.67 -28.00 -14.34
CA LYS A 193 0.49 -29.06 -13.34
C LYS A 193 1.36 -30.30 -13.64
N ARG A 194 1.46 -30.68 -14.90
CA ARG A 194 2.33 -31.78 -15.33
C ARG A 194 3.80 -31.46 -15.10
N ILE A 195 4.25 -30.26 -15.50
CA ILE A 195 5.61 -29.77 -15.27
C ILE A 195 5.95 -29.79 -13.78
N GLN A 196 5.06 -29.25 -12.92
CA GLN A 196 5.23 -29.24 -11.48
C GLN A 196 5.51 -30.63 -10.89
N ARG A 197 4.79 -31.66 -11.37
CA ARG A 197 4.97 -33.07 -10.95
C ARG A 197 6.27 -33.69 -11.44
N GLU A 198 6.86 -33.20 -12.53
CA GLU A 198 8.12 -33.69 -13.06
C GLU A 198 9.36 -33.08 -12.39
N LEU A 199 9.28 -31.81 -11.95
CA LEU A 199 10.38 -31.07 -11.36
C LEU A 199 11.09 -31.78 -10.19
N PRO A 200 10.42 -32.47 -9.26
CA PRO A 200 11.08 -33.20 -8.17
C PRO A 200 12.12 -34.23 -8.62
N LYS A 201 12.03 -34.75 -9.85
CA LYS A 201 13.03 -35.69 -10.40
C LYS A 201 14.38 -35.02 -10.59
N PHE A 202 14.40 -33.72 -10.88
CA PHE A 202 15.60 -32.93 -11.17
C PHE A 202 16.07 -32.11 -9.97
N TYR A 203 15.19 -31.79 -9.02
CA TYR A 203 15.43 -30.96 -7.83
C TYR A 203 15.17 -31.75 -6.55
N LYS A 204 15.84 -32.89 -6.43
CA LYS A 204 15.60 -33.88 -5.33
C LYS A 204 15.93 -33.34 -3.95
N LYS A 205 16.97 -32.48 -3.85
CA LYS A 205 17.41 -31.89 -2.55
C LYS A 205 16.36 -30.88 -2.05
N GLU A 206 15.97 -29.94 -2.91
CA GLU A 206 14.99 -28.89 -2.65
C GLU A 206 13.62 -29.51 -2.31
N TRP A 207 13.24 -30.54 -3.07
CA TRP A 207 12.00 -31.30 -2.85
C TRP A 207 11.96 -31.96 -1.49
N LYS A 208 13.05 -32.64 -1.08
CA LYS A 208 13.14 -33.25 0.26
C LYS A 208 13.05 -32.21 1.38
N GLU A 209 13.70 -31.06 1.20
CA GLU A 209 13.70 -30.01 2.19
C GLU A 209 12.30 -29.38 2.35
N ILE A 210 11.61 -29.12 1.23
CA ILE A 210 10.24 -28.58 1.24
C ILE A 210 9.29 -29.57 1.93
N LYS A 211 9.35 -30.85 1.57
CA LYS A 211 8.53 -31.88 2.23
C LYS A 211 8.77 -31.98 3.74
N ARG A 212 10.02 -31.84 4.19
CA ARG A 212 10.36 -31.87 5.61
C ARG A 212 9.77 -30.70 6.37
N LYS A 213 9.72 -29.51 5.76
CA LYS A 213 9.22 -28.28 6.39
C LYS A 213 7.69 -28.16 6.36
N ASN A 214 7.01 -28.86 5.46
CA ASN A 214 5.58 -28.67 5.15
C ASN A 214 4.76 -29.95 5.39
N HIS A 215 4.68 -30.42 6.63
CA HIS A 215 3.95 -31.65 6.96
C HIS A 215 2.44 -31.60 6.70
N ASN A 216 1.83 -30.41 6.62
CA ASN A 216 0.36 -30.22 6.50
C ASN A 216 -0.05 -29.27 5.37
N ASP A 217 0.78 -29.04 4.36
CA ASP A 217 0.51 -28.05 3.33
C ASP A 217 0.38 -28.71 1.95
N ASP A 218 -0.80 -28.57 1.36
CA ASP A 218 -1.15 -29.19 0.06
C ASP A 218 -0.41 -28.57 -1.14
N ASN A 219 0.21 -27.37 -1.00
CA ASN A 219 0.87 -26.67 -2.09
C ASN A 219 2.38 -26.92 -2.20
N THR A 220 2.83 -28.14 -1.95
CA THR A 220 4.27 -28.49 -1.99
C THR A 220 4.90 -28.28 -3.36
N TYR A 221 4.17 -28.56 -4.44
CA TYR A 221 4.66 -28.39 -5.82
C TYR A 221 4.83 -26.91 -6.20
N GLY A 222 3.86 -26.06 -5.88
CA GLY A 222 3.96 -24.62 -6.11
C GLY A 222 5.11 -23.99 -5.35
N LYS A 223 5.36 -24.41 -4.11
CA LYS A 223 6.53 -23.99 -3.32
C LYS A 223 7.85 -24.39 -3.95
N LEU A 224 7.93 -25.60 -4.55
CA LEU A 224 9.13 -26.02 -5.27
C LEU A 224 9.40 -25.11 -6.46
N VAL A 225 8.38 -24.87 -7.30
CA VAL A 225 8.50 -23.96 -8.45
C VAL A 225 8.93 -22.56 -8.01
N SER A 226 8.28 -22.02 -6.99
CA SER A 226 8.62 -20.69 -6.43
C SER A 226 10.08 -20.63 -5.99
N ASN A 227 10.55 -21.59 -5.22
CA ASN A 227 11.92 -21.61 -4.70
C ASN A 227 12.94 -21.66 -5.84
N ILE A 228 12.74 -22.55 -6.81
CA ILE A 228 13.66 -22.72 -7.95
C ILE A 228 13.67 -21.46 -8.83
N CYS A 229 12.48 -20.89 -9.09
CA CYS A 229 12.37 -19.68 -9.89
C CYS A 229 13.04 -18.48 -9.20
N CYS A 230 12.78 -18.27 -7.90
CA CYS A 230 13.40 -17.19 -7.14
C CYS A 230 14.92 -17.32 -7.02
N GLU A 231 15.45 -18.55 -6.90
CA GLU A 231 16.89 -18.77 -6.88
C GLU A 231 17.54 -18.45 -8.24
N LEU A 232 16.93 -18.89 -9.34
CA LEU A 232 17.46 -18.62 -10.66
C LEU A 232 17.27 -17.15 -11.07
N GLU A 233 16.14 -16.53 -10.69
CA GLU A 233 15.89 -15.10 -10.84
C GLU A 233 17.00 -14.26 -10.21
N ASN A 234 17.30 -14.53 -8.94
CA ASN A 234 18.38 -13.85 -8.25
C ASN A 234 19.75 -14.10 -8.91
N LYS A 235 20.02 -15.33 -9.32
CA LYS A 235 21.27 -15.65 -10.03
C LYS A 235 21.41 -14.83 -11.31
N ILE A 236 20.36 -14.74 -12.11
CA ILE A 236 20.33 -13.94 -13.34
C ILE A 236 20.53 -12.46 -13.02
N LEU A 237 19.83 -11.95 -12.01
CA LEU A 237 19.99 -10.58 -11.53
C LEU A 237 21.43 -10.28 -11.13
N GLN A 238 22.08 -11.16 -10.36
CA GLN A 238 23.49 -11.02 -9.96
C GLN A 238 24.48 -11.06 -11.13
N GLU A 239 24.13 -11.68 -12.25
CA GLU A 239 24.94 -11.66 -13.48
C GLU A 239 24.84 -10.32 -14.22
N VAL A 240 23.64 -9.72 -14.27
CA VAL A 240 23.42 -8.48 -15.03
C VAL A 240 23.81 -7.22 -14.28
N ILE A 241 23.65 -7.19 -12.97
CA ILE A 241 24.08 -6.01 -12.17
C ILE A 241 25.60 -5.78 -12.20
N LYS A 242 26.37 -6.74 -12.72
CA LYS A 242 27.81 -6.54 -12.99
C LYS A 242 28.07 -5.62 -14.19
N LEU A 243 27.06 -5.34 -15.03
CA LEU A 243 27.16 -4.42 -16.16
C LEU A 243 27.06 -2.96 -15.72
N THR A 244 26.41 -2.71 -14.57
CA THR A 244 26.25 -1.40 -13.97
C THR A 244 26.13 -1.55 -12.46
N THR A 245 26.35 -0.47 -11.71
CA THR A 245 26.08 -0.45 -10.26
C THR A 245 24.66 0.02 -10.05
N PRO A 246 23.69 -0.85 -9.69
CA PRO A 246 22.32 -0.45 -9.41
C PRO A 246 22.22 0.44 -8.17
N ASN A 247 21.15 1.21 -8.07
CA ASN A 247 20.79 1.95 -6.87
C ASN A 247 19.76 1.19 -6.03
N VAL A 248 18.87 0.43 -6.68
CA VAL A 248 17.83 -0.38 -6.03
C VAL A 248 17.80 -1.75 -6.68
N LEU A 249 17.76 -2.82 -5.88
CA LEU A 249 17.41 -4.14 -6.37
C LEU A 249 15.91 -4.35 -6.20
N MET A 250 15.26 -4.74 -7.29
CA MET A 250 13.92 -5.28 -7.31
C MET A 250 14.00 -6.82 -7.34
N TYR A 251 12.87 -7.49 -7.26
CA TYR A 251 12.88 -8.97 -7.25
C TYR A 251 13.37 -9.56 -8.57
N ASP A 252 12.76 -9.11 -9.67
CA ASP A 252 13.03 -9.55 -11.04
C ASP A 252 13.64 -8.43 -11.90
N GLY A 253 14.16 -7.37 -11.23
CA GLY A 253 14.73 -6.21 -11.89
C GLY A 253 15.62 -5.38 -10.97
N PHE A 254 15.96 -4.19 -11.43
CA PHE A 254 16.75 -3.22 -10.69
C PHE A 254 16.56 -1.80 -11.24
N MET A 255 16.75 -0.84 -10.36
CA MET A 255 16.75 0.57 -10.76
C MET A 255 18.19 1.11 -10.74
N VAL A 256 18.50 1.93 -11.71
CA VAL A 256 19.82 2.55 -11.88
C VAL A 256 19.70 4.01 -12.25
N ASP A 257 20.61 4.81 -11.72
CA ASP A 257 20.71 6.24 -11.98
C ASP A 257 20.76 6.55 -13.48
N ARG A 258 19.93 7.48 -13.93
CA ARG A 258 19.84 7.89 -15.34
C ARG A 258 21.16 8.41 -15.87
N ASP A 259 21.97 9.05 -15.02
CA ASP A 259 23.29 9.55 -15.41
C ASP A 259 24.29 8.44 -15.74
N LYS A 260 24.08 7.23 -15.22
CA LYS A 260 24.93 6.07 -15.52
C LYS A 260 24.59 5.39 -16.86
N ILE A 261 23.39 5.60 -17.37
CA ILE A 261 22.87 4.93 -18.59
C ILE A 261 22.53 5.98 -19.63
N LYS A 262 23.45 6.24 -20.56
CA LYS A 262 23.26 7.24 -21.62
C LYS A 262 22.18 6.86 -22.65
N ASN A 263 21.97 5.57 -22.86
CA ASN A 263 20.99 5.06 -23.83
C ASN A 263 20.34 3.79 -23.27
N PRO A 264 19.12 3.89 -22.72
CA PRO A 264 18.43 2.76 -22.11
C PRO A 264 18.11 1.65 -23.11
N GLU A 265 17.75 1.95 -24.36
CA GLU A 265 17.48 0.94 -25.38
C GLU A 265 18.73 0.10 -25.72
N LYS A 266 19.89 0.75 -25.82
CA LYS A 266 21.16 0.03 -26.02
C LYS A 266 21.48 -0.83 -24.81
N PHE A 267 21.25 -0.33 -23.62
CA PHE A 267 21.49 -1.07 -22.38
C PHE A 267 20.56 -2.30 -22.27
N VAL A 268 19.28 -2.17 -22.63
CA VAL A 268 18.35 -3.31 -22.72
C VAL A 268 18.88 -4.38 -23.71
N LYS A 269 19.47 -3.99 -24.86
CA LYS A 269 20.11 -4.94 -25.78
C LYS A 269 21.30 -5.66 -25.14
N GLU A 270 22.08 -4.96 -24.32
CA GLU A 270 23.20 -5.56 -23.58
C GLU A 270 22.71 -6.54 -22.51
N LEU A 271 21.66 -6.22 -21.76
CA LEU A 271 21.01 -7.11 -20.81
C LEU A 271 20.49 -8.39 -21.51
N ASN A 272 19.80 -8.21 -22.62
CA ASN A 272 19.28 -9.32 -23.42
C ASN A 272 20.39 -10.23 -23.97
N ASN A 273 21.49 -9.67 -24.42
CA ASN A 273 22.65 -10.42 -24.88
C ASN A 273 23.31 -11.19 -23.73
N LYS A 274 23.45 -10.56 -22.55
CA LYS A 274 24.04 -11.18 -21.35
C LYS A 274 23.27 -12.39 -20.88
N THR A 275 21.93 -12.31 -20.94
CA THR A 275 21.01 -13.35 -20.44
C THR A 275 20.43 -14.24 -21.55
N LYS A 276 20.93 -14.14 -22.78
CA LYS A 276 20.42 -14.88 -23.94
C LYS A 276 20.34 -16.39 -23.70
N HIS A 277 21.29 -16.97 -22.97
CA HIS A 277 21.33 -18.42 -22.69
C HIS A 277 20.22 -18.87 -21.74
N TYR A 278 19.64 -17.95 -20.93
CA TYR A 278 18.45 -18.19 -20.09
C TYR A 278 17.14 -17.96 -20.87
N LYS A 279 17.20 -17.44 -22.10
CA LYS A 279 16.02 -17.00 -22.88
C LYS A 279 15.18 -15.92 -22.16
N ILE A 280 15.77 -15.16 -21.24
CA ILE A 280 15.14 -14.05 -20.54
C ILE A 280 15.22 -12.81 -21.44
N LYS A 281 14.10 -12.09 -21.52
CA LYS A 281 14.00 -10.77 -22.13
C LYS A 281 13.93 -9.72 -21.05
N TRP A 282 14.63 -8.62 -21.25
CA TRP A 282 14.61 -7.43 -20.41
C TRP A 282 13.90 -6.31 -21.15
N SER A 283 13.25 -5.45 -20.38
CA SER A 283 12.69 -4.18 -20.85
C SER A 283 12.95 -3.08 -19.84
N GLU A 284 13.03 -1.85 -20.32
CA GLU A 284 12.80 -0.69 -19.48
C GLU A 284 11.31 -0.66 -19.15
N LYS A 285 11.00 -0.44 -17.88
CA LYS A 285 9.65 -0.31 -17.36
C LYS A 285 9.43 1.14 -16.98
N GLU A 286 8.38 1.71 -17.52
CA GLU A 286 7.96 3.04 -17.11
C GLU A 286 7.54 3.02 -15.64
N MET A 287 8.06 3.97 -14.88
CA MET A 287 7.67 4.15 -13.49
C MET A 287 6.31 4.83 -13.39
N ASP A 288 5.50 4.36 -12.47
CA ASP A 288 4.19 4.95 -12.17
C ASP A 288 4.39 6.27 -11.40
N THR A 289 4.26 7.39 -12.11
CA THR A 289 4.33 8.73 -11.54
C THR A 289 2.95 9.38 -11.36
N SER A 290 1.87 8.60 -11.44
CA SER A 290 0.49 9.08 -11.42
C SER A 290 0.13 9.95 -10.21
N VAL A 291 0.79 9.73 -9.08
CA VAL A 291 0.55 10.48 -7.84
C VAL A 291 1.55 11.61 -7.59
N TYR A 292 2.52 11.83 -8.50
CA TYR A 292 3.57 12.83 -8.33
C TYR A 292 3.00 14.23 -8.09
N GLU A 293 2.14 14.70 -8.99
CA GLU A 293 1.51 16.02 -8.90
C GLU A 293 0.62 16.14 -7.67
N THR A 294 -0.13 15.09 -7.35
CA THR A 294 -0.98 15.06 -6.15
C THR A 294 -0.16 15.27 -4.89
N ILE A 295 0.99 14.59 -4.77
CA ILE A 295 1.89 14.74 -3.62
C ILE A 295 2.53 16.14 -3.61
N LEU A 296 2.93 16.64 -4.76
CA LEU A 296 3.56 17.94 -4.89
C LEU A 296 2.66 19.08 -4.40
N TYR A 297 1.37 18.99 -4.71
CA TYR A 297 0.37 19.99 -4.32
C TYR A 297 -0.30 19.72 -2.96
N LEU A 298 0.14 18.72 -2.19
CA LEU A 298 -0.29 18.60 -0.81
C LEU A 298 0.07 19.88 -0.05
N ASP A 299 -0.90 20.47 0.60
CA ASP A 299 -0.64 21.59 1.50
C ASP A 299 0.34 21.16 2.60
N LYS A 300 1.24 22.06 2.97
CA LYS A 300 2.06 21.82 4.15
C LYS A 300 1.13 21.86 5.35
N GLU A 301 0.90 20.70 5.95
CA GLU A 301 0.24 20.65 7.24
C GLU A 301 1.19 21.32 8.26
N GLU A 302 0.72 22.39 8.89
CA GLU A 302 1.52 23.10 9.91
C GLU A 302 1.70 22.18 11.12
N CYS A 303 2.96 21.95 11.50
CA CYS A 303 3.25 21.27 12.75
C CYS A 303 3.11 22.26 13.93
N LEU A 304 2.30 21.91 14.90
CA LEU A 304 2.24 22.63 16.15
C LEU A 304 3.51 22.33 16.96
N SER A 305 4.26 23.36 17.31
CA SER A 305 5.41 23.24 18.21
C SER A 305 4.98 23.53 19.64
N ILE A 306 5.12 22.53 20.52
CA ILE A 306 4.82 22.68 21.95
C ILE A 306 6.13 22.64 22.72
N VAL A 307 6.33 23.63 23.58
CA VAL A 307 7.41 23.65 24.56
C VAL A 307 6.78 23.34 25.93
N ALA A 308 7.11 22.19 26.50
CA ALA A 308 6.57 21.76 27.77
C ALA A 308 7.51 20.77 28.48
N ASP A 309 7.48 20.76 29.80
CA ASP A 309 8.34 19.90 30.62
C ASP A 309 7.69 18.57 30.97
N THR A 310 6.36 18.50 30.92
CA THR A 310 5.59 17.31 31.31
C THR A 310 4.59 16.86 30.24
N ILE A 311 4.23 15.56 30.26
CA ILE A 311 3.19 14.99 29.36
C ILE A 311 1.82 15.64 29.63
N ASP A 312 1.52 16.01 30.88
CA ASP A 312 0.28 16.72 31.26
C ASP A 312 0.17 18.07 30.56
N GLU A 313 1.23 18.88 30.62
CA GLU A 313 1.28 20.17 29.93
C GLU A 313 1.10 20.07 28.44
N ILE A 314 1.70 19.03 27.81
CA ILE A 314 1.53 18.75 26.38
C ILE A 314 0.08 18.37 26.07
N SER A 315 -0.51 17.50 26.89
CA SER A 315 -1.91 17.10 26.76
C SER A 315 -2.85 18.30 26.89
N ASP A 316 -2.63 19.14 27.87
CA ASP A 316 -3.42 20.36 28.11
C ASP A 316 -3.31 21.34 26.94
N GLU A 317 -2.12 21.52 26.39
CA GLU A 317 -1.91 22.41 25.26
C GLU A 317 -2.54 21.85 23.97
N LEU A 318 -2.50 20.54 23.78
CA LEU A 318 -3.20 19.87 22.68
C LEU A 318 -4.71 20.05 22.77
N HIS A 319 -5.29 19.97 23.98
CA HIS A 319 -6.73 20.21 24.17
C HIS A 319 -7.13 21.67 23.91
N LYS A 320 -6.23 22.63 24.16
CA LYS A 320 -6.46 24.03 23.85
C LYS A 320 -6.28 24.41 22.38
N THR A 321 -5.58 23.56 21.61
CA THR A 321 -5.17 23.84 20.23
C THR A 321 -5.75 22.82 19.24
N LEU A 322 -4.99 21.79 18.90
CA LEU A 322 -5.34 20.81 17.85
C LEU A 322 -6.60 19.98 18.16
N LEU A 323 -6.88 19.76 19.47
CA LEU A 323 -8.03 18.97 19.93
C LEU A 323 -9.19 19.86 20.42
N LEU A 324 -9.07 21.18 20.32
CA LEU A 324 -10.12 22.09 20.75
C LEU A 324 -11.45 21.76 20.04
N ASN A 325 -12.47 21.45 20.85
CA ASN A 325 -13.79 21.04 20.39
C ASN A 325 -13.81 19.77 19.50
N LYS A 326 -12.71 18.98 19.48
CA LYS A 326 -12.64 17.76 18.68
C LYS A 326 -12.76 16.47 19.46
N ILE A 327 -12.57 16.50 20.78
CA ILE A 327 -12.69 15.31 21.63
C ILE A 327 -13.50 15.62 22.88
N TYR A 328 -14.44 14.74 23.20
CA TYR A 328 -15.27 14.81 24.42
C TYR A 328 -15.45 13.44 25.04
N ARG A 329 -15.67 13.43 26.36
CA ARG A 329 -16.07 12.25 27.13
C ARG A 329 -17.49 12.44 27.64
N CYS A 330 -18.40 11.57 27.24
CA CYS A 330 -19.79 11.54 27.68
C CYS A 330 -20.12 10.15 28.23
N ASN A 331 -20.51 10.03 29.49
CA ASN A 331 -20.85 8.75 30.13
C ASN A 331 -19.81 7.64 29.91
N ASP A 332 -18.53 7.94 30.12
CA ASP A 332 -17.39 7.03 29.91
C ASP A 332 -17.16 6.55 28.46
N VAL A 333 -17.83 7.16 27.50
CA VAL A 333 -17.61 6.97 26.07
C VAL A 333 -16.87 8.18 25.51
N TYR A 334 -15.89 7.95 24.67
CA TYR A 334 -15.14 9.01 24.00
C TYR A 334 -15.70 9.27 22.62
N TYR A 335 -15.77 10.54 22.23
CA TYR A 335 -16.22 11.03 20.95
C TYR A 335 -15.15 11.90 20.33
N TYR A 336 -14.78 11.62 19.11
CA TYR A 336 -13.78 12.37 18.35
C TYR A 336 -14.35 12.85 17.03
N ASN A 337 -14.18 14.13 16.72
CA ASN A 337 -14.59 14.72 15.46
C ASN A 337 -13.45 14.61 14.44
N ASN A 338 -13.64 13.81 13.39
CA ASN A 338 -12.66 13.64 12.32
C ASN A 338 -12.77 14.66 11.18
N GLY A 339 -13.53 15.75 11.40
CA GLY A 339 -13.80 16.77 10.39
C GLY A 339 -15.03 16.48 9.50
N ILE A 340 -15.52 15.24 9.51
CA ILE A 340 -16.69 14.79 8.72
C ILE A 340 -17.84 14.46 9.66
N LYS A 341 -17.56 13.73 10.73
CA LYS A 341 -18.55 13.30 11.73
C LYS A 341 -17.89 13.00 13.07
N TRP A 342 -18.72 12.86 14.11
CA TRP A 342 -18.30 12.34 15.40
C TRP A 342 -18.18 10.82 15.37
N VAL A 343 -17.03 10.31 15.80
CA VAL A 343 -16.71 8.90 15.88
C VAL A 343 -16.65 8.47 17.33
N ILE A 344 -17.18 7.29 17.62
CA ILE A 344 -17.25 6.73 18.97
C ILE A 344 -16.02 5.86 19.22
N GLY A 345 -15.31 6.12 20.33
CA GLY A 345 -14.20 5.30 20.81
C GLY A 345 -14.53 4.60 22.11
N ARG A 346 -14.00 3.40 22.29
CA ARG A 346 -14.24 2.57 23.48
C ARG A 346 -13.05 2.53 24.46
N GLY A 347 -12.08 3.46 24.31
CA GLY A 347 -10.93 3.58 25.20
C GLY A 347 -9.58 3.20 24.59
N PHE A 348 -8.58 2.91 25.42
CA PHE A 348 -7.15 2.82 25.08
C PHE A 348 -6.72 1.63 24.18
N ALA A 349 -7.62 0.96 23.49
CA ALA A 349 -7.25 -0.15 22.64
C ALA A 349 -6.50 0.35 21.39
N VAL A 350 -5.34 -0.20 21.09
CA VAL A 350 -4.48 0.14 19.93
C VAL A 350 -5.20 0.03 18.58
N LYS A 351 -6.34 -0.66 18.53
CA LYS A 351 -7.22 -0.78 17.35
C LYS A 351 -8.41 0.18 17.36
N ASP A 352 -8.54 1.01 18.40
CA ASP A 352 -9.60 2.02 18.45
C ASP A 352 -9.33 3.13 17.44
N TYR A 353 -10.36 3.54 16.69
CA TYR A 353 -10.23 4.56 15.66
C TYR A 353 -9.64 5.87 16.22
N ILE A 354 -10.12 6.32 17.39
CA ILE A 354 -9.65 7.56 18.03
C ILE A 354 -8.17 7.44 18.39
N TYR A 355 -7.72 6.29 18.90
CA TYR A 355 -6.31 6.04 19.19
C TYR A 355 -5.44 6.24 17.94
N VAL A 356 -5.87 5.68 16.82
CA VAL A 356 -5.12 5.78 15.55
C VAL A 356 -5.06 7.20 15.04
N GLU A 357 -6.16 7.95 15.13
CA GLU A 357 -6.19 9.36 14.75
C GLU A 357 -5.28 10.21 15.65
N LEU A 358 -5.34 10.03 16.97
CA LEU A 358 -4.46 10.72 17.92
C LEU A 358 -2.98 10.34 17.70
N PHE A 359 -2.69 9.07 17.44
CA PHE A 359 -1.35 8.63 17.11
C PHE A 359 -0.84 9.34 15.85
N SER A 360 -1.65 9.38 14.80
CA SER A 360 -1.33 10.08 13.55
C SER A 360 -1.12 11.57 13.78
N LEU A 361 -2.01 12.22 14.56
CA LEU A 361 -1.90 13.62 14.90
C LEU A 361 -0.56 13.93 15.61
N ILE A 362 -0.23 13.17 16.65
CA ILE A 362 0.99 13.38 17.45
C ILE A 362 2.24 13.16 16.60
N THR A 363 2.26 12.12 15.78
CA THR A 363 3.45 11.79 14.97
C THR A 363 3.65 12.74 13.81
N ASN A 364 2.60 13.35 13.29
CA ASN A 364 2.62 14.11 12.04
C ASN A 364 2.57 15.62 12.22
N HIS A 365 1.90 16.09 13.29
CA HIS A 365 1.57 17.49 13.46
C HIS A 365 2.11 18.07 14.77
N LEU A 366 2.88 17.28 15.55
CA LEU A 366 3.37 17.73 16.85
C LEU A 366 4.89 17.65 16.93
N ASP A 367 5.52 18.79 17.13
CA ASP A 367 6.91 18.93 17.53
C ASP A 367 6.99 19.28 19.01
N ILE A 368 7.52 18.36 19.83
CA ILE A 368 7.67 18.57 21.27
C ILE A 368 9.08 19.05 21.57
N TRP A 369 9.22 20.13 22.29
CA TRP A 369 10.46 20.70 22.74
C TRP A 369 10.52 20.72 24.25
N ILE A 370 11.63 20.26 24.80
CA ILE A 370 11.90 20.28 26.24
C ILE A 370 13.05 21.25 26.50
N TYR A 371 12.93 22.10 27.53
CA TYR A 371 14.02 22.96 27.92
C TYR A 371 15.12 22.16 28.59
N ASP A 372 16.34 22.21 28.07
CA ASP A 372 17.54 21.62 28.65
C ASP A 372 18.27 22.69 29.49
N PRO A 373 18.20 22.62 30.83
CA PRO A 373 18.83 23.61 31.69
C PRO A 373 20.36 23.59 31.63
N GLU A 374 20.99 22.47 31.25
CA GLU A 374 22.43 22.35 31.12
C GLU A 374 22.96 23.08 29.90
N LYS A 375 22.17 23.13 28.81
CA LYS A 375 22.51 23.82 27.57
C LYS A 375 21.88 25.20 27.43
N ALA A 376 20.96 25.55 28.33
CA ALA A 376 20.15 26.76 28.29
C ALA A 376 19.39 26.94 26.93
N GLU A 377 18.97 25.84 26.33
CA GLU A 377 18.25 25.82 25.05
C GLU A 377 17.11 24.79 25.07
N SER A 378 16.13 24.96 24.20
CA SER A 378 15.07 23.96 23.99
C SER A 378 15.52 22.92 22.99
N ILE A 379 15.44 21.65 23.33
CA ILE A 379 15.82 20.51 22.51
C ILE A 379 14.57 19.79 22.04
N LYS A 380 14.50 19.49 20.74
CA LYS A 380 13.40 18.70 20.19
C LYS A 380 13.44 17.26 20.73
N LEU A 381 12.35 16.86 21.37
CA LEU A 381 12.22 15.54 21.97
C LEU A 381 12.08 14.48 20.86
N LYS A 382 12.92 13.44 20.87
CA LYS A 382 12.69 12.22 20.08
C LYS A 382 11.62 11.38 20.77
N THR A 383 10.41 11.43 20.28
CA THR A 383 9.28 10.69 20.85
C THR A 383 9.44 9.18 20.56
N SER A 384 9.55 8.38 21.62
CA SER A 384 9.46 6.92 21.50
C SER A 384 8.00 6.47 21.36
N MET A 385 7.77 5.26 20.83
CA MET A 385 6.41 4.67 20.78
C MET A 385 5.74 4.69 22.15
N LYS A 386 6.45 4.30 23.19
CA LYS A 386 5.94 4.32 24.58
C LYS A 386 5.53 5.73 25.03
N TYR A 387 6.31 6.74 24.67
CA TYR A 387 5.98 8.12 25.01
C TYR A 387 4.69 8.58 24.32
N ILE A 388 4.51 8.25 23.05
CA ILE A 388 3.29 8.56 22.29
C ILE A 388 2.08 7.85 22.90
N GLU A 389 2.22 6.58 23.27
CA GLU A 389 1.16 5.82 23.94
C GLU A 389 0.77 6.45 25.28
N ASP A 390 1.75 6.87 26.07
CA ASP A 390 1.51 7.53 27.35
C ASP A 390 0.84 8.90 27.13
N LEU A 391 1.27 9.69 26.17
CA LEU A 391 0.62 10.96 25.82
C LEU A 391 -0.85 10.75 25.36
N ILE A 392 -1.13 9.75 24.54
CA ILE A 392 -2.50 9.42 24.14
C ILE A 392 -3.37 9.07 25.37
N LYS A 393 -2.84 8.32 26.32
CA LYS A 393 -3.57 8.02 27.57
C LYS A 393 -3.90 9.30 28.35
N TYR A 394 -2.95 10.24 28.44
CA TYR A 394 -3.19 11.53 29.09
C TYR A 394 -4.26 12.35 28.37
N ILE A 395 -4.23 12.38 27.03
CA ILE A 395 -5.27 13.03 26.21
C ILE A 395 -6.66 12.46 26.54
N TYR A 396 -6.79 11.13 26.61
CA TYR A 396 -8.06 10.49 26.98
C TYR A 396 -8.49 10.86 28.42
N LEU A 397 -7.57 10.83 29.39
CA LEU A 397 -7.88 11.14 30.78
C LEU A 397 -8.31 12.58 30.96
N ASN A 398 -7.69 13.51 30.25
CA ASN A 398 -7.92 14.95 30.31
C ASN A 398 -9.01 15.45 29.35
N SER A 399 -9.61 14.53 28.52
CA SER A 399 -10.68 14.91 27.61
C SER A 399 -11.85 15.55 28.34
N PRO A 400 -12.37 16.70 27.85
CA PRO A 400 -13.49 17.40 28.47
C PRO A 400 -14.70 16.50 28.69
N ARG A 401 -15.23 16.49 29.90
CA ARG A 401 -16.46 15.75 30.24
C ARG A 401 -17.68 16.60 29.92
N ASP A 402 -18.58 16.03 29.16
CA ASP A 402 -19.78 16.69 28.72
C ASP A 402 -20.93 15.67 28.58
N ASN A 403 -21.72 15.52 29.62
CA ASN A 403 -22.79 14.53 29.67
C ASN A 403 -23.99 14.90 28.78
N GLU A 404 -24.09 16.13 28.31
CA GLU A 404 -25.13 16.59 27.41
C GLU A 404 -24.68 16.62 25.94
N PHE A 405 -23.41 16.27 25.67
CA PHE A 405 -22.80 16.33 24.35
C PHE A 405 -23.62 15.62 23.27
N VAL A 406 -24.03 14.39 23.54
CA VAL A 406 -24.82 13.59 22.58
C VAL A 406 -26.15 14.26 22.27
N ALA A 407 -26.84 14.77 23.30
CA ALA A 407 -28.13 15.48 23.12
C ALA A 407 -27.93 16.74 22.25
N ARG A 408 -26.86 17.52 22.50
CA ARG A 408 -26.57 18.72 21.71
C ARG A 408 -26.28 18.38 20.24
N VAL A 409 -25.51 17.33 19.96
CA VAL A 409 -25.25 16.90 18.57
C VAL A 409 -26.56 16.54 17.88
N TRP A 410 -27.47 15.83 18.53
CA TRP A 410 -28.80 15.53 17.98
C TRP A 410 -29.63 16.78 17.73
N ASP A 411 -29.59 17.77 18.62
CA ASP A 411 -30.29 19.03 18.41
C ASP A 411 -29.72 19.83 17.23
N TRP A 412 -28.39 19.84 17.06
CA TRP A 412 -27.75 20.51 15.92
C TRP A 412 -28.06 19.87 14.58
N THR A 413 -28.37 18.59 14.56
CA THR A 413 -28.58 17.81 13.33
C THR A 413 -30.06 17.61 12.99
N ARG A 414 -30.99 18.03 13.85
CA ARG A 414 -32.43 17.77 13.72
C ARG A 414 -33.01 18.14 12.35
N ASP A 415 -32.63 19.29 11.83
CA ASP A 415 -33.14 19.84 10.58
C ASP A 415 -32.12 19.76 9.44
N LYS A 416 -31.18 18.82 9.50
CA LYS A 416 -30.09 18.67 8.53
C LYS A 416 -29.95 17.23 8.05
N LEU A 417 -29.56 17.07 6.77
CA LEU A 417 -29.24 15.79 6.18
C LEU A 417 -27.81 15.81 5.66
N TYR A 418 -26.94 14.99 6.24
CA TYR A 418 -25.51 14.97 5.97
C TYR A 418 -25.12 13.99 4.89
N PHE A 419 -24.26 14.46 3.96
CA PHE A 419 -23.63 13.73 2.86
C PHE A 419 -22.09 13.82 2.98
N LYS A 420 -21.36 13.06 2.18
CA LYS A 420 -19.88 13.12 2.16
C LYS A 420 -19.33 14.52 1.85
N ASN A 421 -19.97 15.24 0.95
CA ASN A 421 -19.54 16.55 0.46
C ASN A 421 -20.21 17.74 1.14
N GLY A 422 -21.09 17.52 2.14
CA GLY A 422 -21.77 18.61 2.84
C GLY A 422 -23.07 18.17 3.50
N TYR A 423 -23.93 19.13 3.81
CA TYR A 423 -25.25 18.84 4.35
C TYR A 423 -26.33 19.74 3.74
N TRP A 424 -27.52 19.17 3.61
CA TRP A 424 -28.73 19.92 3.28
C TRP A 424 -29.38 20.42 4.58
N ASP A 425 -29.60 21.73 4.64
CA ASP A 425 -30.33 22.40 5.74
C ASP A 425 -31.79 22.59 5.29
N PHE A 426 -32.71 21.91 5.95
CA PHE A 426 -34.15 21.99 5.61
C PHE A 426 -34.80 23.29 6.07
N THR A 427 -34.21 23.97 7.05
CA THR A 427 -34.73 25.26 7.55
C THR A 427 -34.46 26.38 6.56
N ASN A 428 -33.25 26.40 6.00
CA ASN A 428 -32.78 27.42 5.07
C ASN A 428 -32.89 27.02 3.60
N GLU A 429 -33.26 25.76 3.34
CA GLU A 429 -33.31 25.15 1.99
C GLU A 429 -32.01 25.31 1.21
N THR A 430 -30.87 25.17 1.89
CA THR A 430 -29.55 25.36 1.31
C THR A 430 -28.68 24.11 1.49
N PHE A 431 -27.77 23.90 0.52
CA PHE A 431 -26.67 22.94 0.65
C PHE A 431 -25.42 23.66 1.14
N ASN A 432 -24.81 23.15 2.23
CA ASN A 432 -23.67 23.73 2.89
C ASN A 432 -22.49 22.77 2.92
N LEU A 433 -21.27 23.28 3.06
CA LEU A 433 -20.06 22.47 3.25
C LEU A 433 -20.12 21.66 4.56
N PRO A 434 -19.38 20.55 4.68
CA PRO A 434 -19.37 19.74 5.90
C PRO A 434 -18.96 20.58 7.11
N ASP A 435 -19.70 20.50 8.20
CA ASP A 435 -19.38 21.14 9.50
C ASP A 435 -18.90 20.13 10.55
N GLY A 436 -18.89 18.83 10.21
CA GLY A 436 -18.48 17.74 11.09
C GLY A 436 -19.39 17.47 12.29
N ASN A 437 -20.50 18.21 12.44
CA ASN A 437 -21.36 18.17 13.63
C ASN A 437 -22.45 17.11 13.58
N THR A 438 -22.13 15.90 13.14
CA THR A 438 -23.11 14.80 13.04
C THR A 438 -22.48 13.46 13.45
N PHE A 439 -23.33 12.51 13.85
CA PHE A 439 -22.93 11.09 14.01
C PHE A 439 -23.11 10.27 12.75
N TYR A 440 -23.89 10.74 11.78
CA TYR A 440 -24.29 9.98 10.60
C TYR A 440 -24.07 10.79 9.33
N VAL A 441 -23.48 10.13 8.33
CA VAL A 441 -23.28 10.68 7.01
C VAL A 441 -23.78 9.67 5.99
N ILE A 442 -24.55 10.12 5.03
CA ILE A 442 -24.93 9.33 3.86
C ILE A 442 -23.66 9.15 3.03
N GLU A 443 -23.23 7.91 2.80
CA GLU A 443 -21.98 7.52 2.16
C GLU A 443 -21.94 7.77 0.64
N ARG A 444 -22.52 8.90 0.22
CA ARG A 444 -22.49 9.42 -1.16
C ARG A 444 -22.46 10.93 -1.16
N ASP A 445 -22.00 11.52 -2.27
CA ASP A 445 -22.06 12.96 -2.48
C ASP A 445 -23.49 13.41 -2.81
N TYR A 446 -23.85 14.61 -2.33
CA TYR A 446 -25.07 15.26 -2.77
C TYR A 446 -24.85 15.81 -4.17
N GLU A 447 -25.70 15.40 -5.12
CA GLU A 447 -25.76 15.95 -6.45
C GLU A 447 -27.05 16.75 -6.61
N ASN A 448 -26.94 18.05 -6.93
CA ASN A 448 -28.11 18.89 -7.18
C ASN A 448 -28.66 18.60 -8.59
N LYS A 449 -29.07 17.35 -8.83
CA LYS A 449 -29.86 16.99 -10.01
C LYS A 449 -31.33 17.02 -9.63
N SER A 450 -32.08 17.83 -10.29
CA SER A 450 -33.55 17.93 -10.16
C SER A 450 -34.23 16.70 -10.76
N ASN A 451 -33.90 15.52 -10.29
CA ASN A 451 -34.57 14.29 -10.66
C ASN A 451 -35.67 14.00 -9.62
N PRO A 452 -36.96 14.15 -9.96
CA PRO A 452 -38.08 13.91 -9.05
C PRO A 452 -38.09 12.45 -8.54
N ASP A 453 -37.57 11.49 -9.30
CA ASP A 453 -37.49 10.08 -8.90
C ASP A 453 -36.47 9.87 -7.79
N VAL A 454 -35.35 10.61 -7.78
CA VAL A 454 -34.35 10.54 -6.69
C VAL A 454 -34.89 11.16 -5.41
N ARG A 455 -35.65 12.25 -5.49
CA ARG A 455 -36.34 12.86 -4.33
C ARG A 455 -37.33 11.88 -3.70
N LYS A 456 -38.10 11.20 -4.52
CA LYS A 456 -39.07 10.17 -4.09
C LYS A 456 -38.37 8.99 -3.48
N GLU A 457 -37.27 8.54 -4.07
CA GLU A 457 -36.47 7.41 -3.52
C GLU A 457 -35.83 7.75 -2.17
N ILE A 458 -35.32 8.97 -1.98
CA ILE A 458 -34.81 9.44 -0.69
C ILE A 458 -35.95 9.52 0.33
N TYR A 459 -37.08 10.08 -0.06
CA TYR A 459 -38.25 10.17 0.83
C TYR A 459 -38.73 8.79 1.25
N ASP A 460 -38.93 7.90 0.29
CA ASP A 460 -39.50 6.56 0.56
C ASP A 460 -38.53 5.62 1.29
N LYS A 461 -37.23 5.68 1.00
CA LYS A 461 -36.24 4.75 1.56
C LYS A 461 -35.50 5.27 2.80
N VAL A 462 -35.43 6.57 2.99
CA VAL A 462 -34.65 7.17 4.07
C VAL A 462 -35.54 7.94 5.05
N LEU A 463 -36.36 8.85 4.57
CA LEU A 463 -37.14 9.73 5.43
C LEU A 463 -38.40 9.06 5.97
N ASN A 464 -39.15 8.39 5.10
CA ASN A 464 -40.42 7.75 5.49
C ASN A 464 -40.22 6.65 6.59
N PRO A 465 -39.22 5.75 6.54
CA PRO A 465 -38.96 4.83 7.63
C PRO A 465 -38.58 5.49 8.95
N ILE A 466 -37.89 6.64 8.89
CA ILE A 466 -37.50 7.40 10.10
C ILE A 466 -38.75 8.04 10.76
N PHE A 467 -39.65 8.57 9.96
CA PHE A 467 -40.84 9.27 10.48
C PHE A 467 -41.98 8.32 10.85
N THR A 468 -42.09 7.13 10.23
CA THR A 468 -43.13 6.13 10.57
C THR A 468 -42.78 5.25 11.77
N CYS A 469 -41.57 5.30 12.31
CA CYS A 469 -41.22 4.62 13.58
C CYS A 469 -41.61 5.38 14.85
N TYR A 470 -42.26 6.54 14.72
CA TYR A 470 -42.67 7.40 15.85
C TYR A 470 -44.20 7.54 15.98
N GLU A 471 -45.00 6.76 15.28
CA GLU A 471 -46.39 6.46 15.58
C GLU A 471 -46.50 5.06 16.22
#